data_16336658d349934ecd31e4945aa0c936
#
_entry.id   16336658d349934ecd31e4945aa0c936
#
_cell.length_a   1.000
_cell.length_b   1.000
_cell.length_c   1.000
_cell.angle_alpha   90.00
_cell.angle_beta   90.00
_cell.angle_gamma   90.00
#
_symmetry.space_group_name_H-M   'P 1'
#
loop_
_entity.id
_entity.type
_entity.pdbx_description
1 polymer ?
#
loop_
_entity_poly.entity_id
_entity_poly.type
_entity_poly.pdbx_seq_one_letter_code
_entity_poly.pdbx_strand_id
1 'polypeptide(L)' 'MRPVNPVLDSFDHAILRELAADGRMSATELARRIGLSKSPTQARMKRLEEAGVITGYRANLDPVKM' A
#
# COMPACT_ATOMS: atom_id res chain seq x y z
N MET A 1 -10.03 23.68 3.20
CA MET A 1 -9.72 23.39 1.80
C MET A 1 -9.22 21.97 1.66
N ARG A 2 -9.71 21.24 0.67
CA ARG A 2 -9.27 19.88 0.45
C ARG A 2 -7.86 19.88 -0.13
N PRO A 3 -7.00 18.97 0.32
CA PRO A 3 -5.71 18.79 -0.34
C PRO A 3 -5.92 18.28 -1.76
N VAL A 4 -4.99 18.65 -2.64
CA VAL A 4 -4.97 18.12 -4.00
C VAL A 4 -4.61 16.64 -3.92
N ASN A 5 -5.34 15.81 -4.68
CA ASN A 5 -5.01 14.40 -4.76
C ASN A 5 -3.61 14.23 -5.34
N PRO A 6 -2.79 13.32 -4.79
CA PRO A 6 -1.47 13.10 -5.33
C PRO A 6 -1.56 12.46 -6.71
N VAL A 7 -0.59 12.76 -7.56
CA VAL A 7 -0.43 12.07 -8.82
C VAL A 7 0.19 10.71 -8.53
N LEU A 8 -0.51 9.64 -8.87
CA LEU A 8 -0.06 8.28 -8.64
C LEU A 8 0.54 7.70 -9.91
N ASP A 9 1.72 7.11 -9.79
CA ASP A 9 2.36 6.43 -10.90
C ASP A 9 2.05 4.92 -10.87
N SER A 10 2.62 4.18 -11.81
CA SER A 10 2.36 2.75 -11.90
C SER A 10 2.84 1.96 -10.68
N PHE A 11 3.92 2.39 -10.03
CA PHE A 11 4.39 1.76 -8.81
C PHE A 11 3.44 2.01 -7.65
N ASP A 12 2.91 3.21 -7.53
CA ASP A 12 1.90 3.53 -6.51
C ASP A 12 0.65 2.66 -6.69
N HIS A 13 0.18 2.53 -7.92
CA HIS A 13 -0.98 1.68 -8.21
C HIS A 13 -0.68 0.21 -7.90
N ALA A 14 0.52 -0.27 -8.19
CA ALA A 14 0.92 -1.63 -7.87
C ALA A 14 0.94 -1.87 -6.36
N ILE A 15 1.45 -0.91 -5.58
CA ILE A 15 1.44 -0.97 -4.12
C ILE A 15 0.01 -1.09 -3.60
N LEU A 16 -0.88 -0.24 -4.08
CA LEU A 16 -2.27 -0.23 -3.62
C LEU A 16 -2.98 -1.53 -3.97
N ARG A 17 -2.73 -2.06 -5.17
CA ARG A 17 -3.32 -3.32 -5.59
C ARG A 17 -2.86 -4.49 -4.72
N GLU A 18 -1.56 -4.58 -4.43
CA GLU A 18 -1.02 -5.65 -3.60
C GLU A 18 -1.53 -5.55 -2.16
N LEU A 19 -1.55 -4.35 -1.60
CA LEU A 19 -2.02 -4.15 -0.22
C LEU A 19 -3.53 -4.36 -0.09
N ALA A 20 -4.30 -4.06 -1.13
CA ALA A 20 -5.72 -4.34 -1.12
C ALA A 20 -5.99 -5.85 -1.08
N ALA A 21 -5.12 -6.65 -1.71
CA ALA A 21 -5.23 -8.11 -1.69
C ALA A 21 -4.72 -8.70 -0.37
N ASP A 22 -3.67 -8.11 0.21
CA ASP A 22 -3.09 -8.59 1.47
C ASP A 22 -2.52 -7.40 2.26
N GLY A 23 -3.33 -6.87 3.18
CA GLY A 23 -2.95 -5.73 4.01
C GLY A 23 -1.87 -6.04 5.03
N ARG A 24 -1.49 -7.30 5.22
CA ARG A 24 -0.44 -7.71 6.15
C ARG A 24 0.90 -7.94 5.48
N MET A 25 0.97 -7.71 4.18
CA MET A 25 2.20 -7.92 3.42
C MET A 25 3.32 -7.02 3.96
N SER A 26 4.50 -7.59 4.16
CA SER A 26 5.66 -6.82 4.59
C SER A 26 6.15 -5.89 3.48
N ALA A 27 6.85 -4.82 3.86
CA ALA A 27 7.45 -3.92 2.88
C ALA A 27 8.48 -4.64 2.01
N THR A 28 9.18 -5.61 2.57
CA THR A 28 10.16 -6.43 1.83
C THR A 28 9.48 -7.25 0.74
N GLU A 29 8.40 -7.94 1.09
CA GLU A 29 7.65 -8.74 0.11
C GLU A 29 6.98 -7.84 -0.93
N LEU A 30 6.39 -6.72 -0.50
CA LEU A 30 5.77 -5.77 -1.41
C LEU A 30 6.78 -5.25 -2.42
N ALA A 31 7.96 -4.85 -1.95
CA ALA A 31 9.03 -4.36 -2.84
C ALA A 31 9.41 -5.40 -3.87
N ARG A 32 9.55 -6.66 -3.45
CA ARG A 32 9.87 -7.76 -4.35
C ARG A 32 8.81 -7.90 -5.44
N ARG A 33 7.53 -7.83 -5.07
CA ARG A 33 6.43 -8.02 -6.01
C ARG A 33 6.31 -6.91 -7.04
N ILE A 34 6.62 -5.68 -6.64
CA ILE A 34 6.48 -4.54 -7.55
C ILE A 34 7.78 -4.19 -8.28
N GLY A 35 8.88 -4.87 -7.96
CA GLY A 35 10.15 -4.67 -8.66
C GLY A 35 10.96 -3.47 -8.18
N LEU A 36 10.80 -3.07 -6.93
CA LEU A 36 11.58 -2.01 -6.30
C LEU A 36 12.35 -2.56 -5.11
N SER A 37 13.38 -1.85 -4.67
CA SER A 37 14.02 -2.15 -3.41
C SER A 37 13.16 -1.63 -2.24
N LYS A 38 13.50 -2.08 -1.03
CA LYS A 38 12.67 -1.84 0.15
C LYS A 38 12.52 -0.35 0.48
N SER A 39 13.64 0.39 0.45
CA SER A 39 13.61 1.80 0.89
C SER A 39 12.71 2.68 0.03
N PRO A 40 12.80 2.67 -1.32
CA PRO A 40 11.86 3.46 -2.11
C PRO A 40 10.42 2.97 -1.98
N THR A 41 10.19 1.67 -1.74
CA THR A 41 8.85 1.16 -1.49
C THR A 41 8.28 1.74 -0.21
N GLN A 42 9.06 1.75 0.88
CA GLN A 42 8.64 2.34 2.15
C GLN A 42 8.37 3.84 2.02
N ALA A 43 9.20 4.56 1.27
CA ALA A 43 8.99 5.99 1.05
C ALA A 43 7.67 6.25 0.33
N ARG A 44 7.33 5.43 -0.67
CA ARG A 44 6.05 5.55 -1.37
C ARG A 44 4.88 5.23 -0.48
N MET A 45 4.98 4.18 0.34
CA MET A 45 3.92 3.83 1.29
C MET A 45 3.65 4.98 2.26
N LYS A 46 4.72 5.58 2.81
CA LYS A 46 4.59 6.70 3.72
C LYS A 46 3.91 7.89 3.06
N ARG A 47 4.30 8.21 1.83
CA ARG A 47 3.67 9.30 1.08
C ARG A 47 2.19 9.04 0.85
N LEU A 48 1.82 7.81 0.51
CA LEU A 48 0.42 7.43 0.29
C LEU A 48 -0.37 7.50 1.59
N GLU A 49 0.24 7.14 2.72
CA GLU A 49 -0.38 7.27 4.03
C GLU A 49 -0.60 8.74 4.40
N GLU A 50 0.41 9.57 4.20
CA GLU A 50 0.35 11.00 4.53
C GLU A 50 -0.67 11.73 3.65
N ALA A 51 -0.82 11.30 2.41
CA ALA A 51 -1.80 11.87 1.49
C ALA A 51 -3.23 11.36 1.73
N GLY A 52 -3.41 10.39 2.63
CA GLY A 52 -4.71 9.84 2.93
C GLY A 52 -5.21 8.82 1.92
N VAL A 53 -4.37 8.38 0.99
CA VAL A 53 -4.74 7.33 0.04
C VAL A 53 -4.77 5.98 0.73
N ILE A 54 -3.77 5.72 1.58
CA ILE A 54 -3.80 4.55 2.47
C ILE A 54 -4.33 5.03 3.82
N THR A 55 -5.49 4.54 4.22
CA THR A 55 -6.14 4.95 5.46
C THR A 55 -5.96 3.95 6.59
N GLY A 56 -5.46 2.78 6.29
CA GLY A 56 -5.20 1.74 7.28
C GLY A 56 -4.90 0.42 6.61
N TYR A 57 -4.60 -0.56 7.42
CA TYR A 57 -4.28 -1.91 6.97
C TYR A 57 -5.18 -2.89 7.70
N ARG A 58 -5.76 -3.84 6.96
CA ARG A 58 -6.70 -4.79 7.53
C ARG A 58 -6.38 -6.20 7.08
N ALA A 59 -6.67 -7.15 7.96
CA ALA A 59 -6.68 -8.56 7.59
C ALA A 59 -8.06 -8.93 7.08
N ASN A 60 -8.12 -9.75 6.05
CA ASN A 60 -9.37 -10.33 5.59
C ASN A 60 -9.66 -11.56 6.45
N LEU A 61 -10.78 -11.53 7.17
CA LEU A 61 -11.16 -12.61 8.06
C LEU A 61 -12.38 -13.33 7.49
N ASP A 62 -12.38 -14.64 7.63
CA ASP A 62 -13.55 -15.44 7.27
C ASP A 62 -14.41 -15.61 8.52
N PRO A 63 -15.59 -14.99 8.59
CA PRO A 63 -16.41 -15.07 9.80
C PRO A 63 -16.90 -16.48 10.10
N VAL A 64 -16.97 -17.35 9.11
CA VAL A 64 -17.39 -18.74 9.33
C VAL A 64 -16.31 -19.54 10.05
N LYS A 65 -15.05 -19.19 9.86
CA LYS A 65 -13.90 -19.90 10.44
C LYS A 65 -13.37 -19.28 11.73
N MET A 66 -13.97 -18.24 12.18
CA MET A 66 -13.54 -17.57 13.42
C MET A 66 -14.01 -18.29 14.66
#